data_2cff5afa090c92eee335c863a5de6f85
#
_entry.id   2cff5afa090c92eee335c863a5de6f85
#
_cell.length_a   1.000
_cell.length_b   1.000
_cell.length_c   1.000
_cell.angle_alpha   90.00
_cell.angle_beta   90.00
_cell.angle_gamma   90.00
#
_symmetry.space_group_name_H-M   'P 1'
#
loop_
_entity.id
_entity.type
_entity.pdbx_description
1 polymer ?
#
loop_
_entity_poly.entity_id
_entity_poly.type
_entity_poly.pdbx_seq_one_letter_code
_entity_poly.pdbx_strand_id
1 'polypeptide(L)'
;MDEKFLTYKGRPFVRCGNTIYYGSMADPFVVKMEIKTTKTVSGKDTHTEVADKIRIQLLTTDPNVSPKRQILKVGDREGIFMALDTACFWLDRATEEASKAAEL
;
A
#
# COMPACT_ATOMS: atom_id res chain seq x y z
N MET A 1 5.28 3.12 22.08
CA MET A 1 4.65 3.21 20.77
C MET A 1 4.83 1.90 20.02
N ASP A 2 3.75 1.19 19.88
CA ASP A 2 3.81 -0.18 19.35
C ASP A 2 3.46 -0.22 17.88
N GLU A 3 4.33 0.36 17.07
CA GLU A 3 4.22 0.16 15.65
C GLU A 3 4.73 -1.23 15.34
N LYS A 4 3.81 -2.12 15.01
CA LYS A 4 4.17 -3.47 14.60
C LYS A 4 4.44 -3.47 13.12
N PHE A 5 5.68 -3.76 12.76
CA PHE A 5 6.03 -3.98 11.38
C PHE A 5 5.66 -5.40 11.00
N LEU A 6 4.72 -5.51 10.08
CA LEU A 6 4.35 -6.78 9.48
C LEU A 6 5.03 -6.89 8.12
N THR A 7 5.08 -8.08 7.56
CA THR A 7 5.61 -8.27 6.21
C THR A 7 4.59 -8.97 5.33
N TYR A 8 4.60 -8.61 4.06
CA TYR A 8 3.78 -9.26 3.04
C TYR A 8 4.63 -9.45 1.79
N LYS A 9 4.83 -10.68 1.38
CA LYS A 9 5.66 -11.03 0.22
C LYS A 9 7.04 -10.36 0.26
N GLY A 10 7.66 -10.40 1.43
CA GLY A 10 9.01 -9.90 1.64
C GLY A 10 9.15 -8.39 1.82
N ARG A 11 8.05 -7.64 1.82
CA ARG A 11 8.07 -6.20 2.04
C ARG A 11 7.38 -5.84 3.35
N PRO A 12 7.93 -4.89 4.10
CA PRO A 12 7.30 -4.46 5.35
C PRO A 12 6.05 -3.62 5.08
N PHE A 13 5.08 -3.71 5.97
CA PHE A 13 3.98 -2.78 5.97
C PHE A 13 3.63 -2.39 7.40
N VAL A 14 3.14 -1.17 7.56
CA VAL A 14 2.75 -0.61 8.84
C VAL A 14 1.40 0.06 8.71
N ARG A 15 0.54 -0.16 9.68
CA ARG A 15 -0.78 0.47 9.73
C ARG A 15 -0.81 1.55 10.80
N CYS A 16 -1.24 2.74 10.41
CA CYS A 16 -1.48 3.87 11.32
C CYS A 16 -2.92 4.33 11.13
N GLY A 17 -3.80 3.93 12.03
CA GLY A 17 -5.23 4.24 11.89
C GLY A 17 -5.82 3.60 10.63
N ASN A 18 -6.32 4.41 9.73
CA ASN A 18 -6.92 3.95 8.46
C ASN A 18 -5.95 4.04 7.29
N THR A 19 -4.67 4.27 7.55
CA THR A 19 -3.64 4.37 6.53
C THR A 19 -2.64 3.24 6.70
N ILE A 20 -2.29 2.59 5.59
CA ILE A 20 -1.30 1.52 5.56
C ILE A 20 -0.20 1.93 4.60
N TYR A 21 1.06 1.86 5.05
CA TYR A 21 2.22 2.07 4.19
C TYR A 21 2.84 0.72 3.90
N TYR A 22 3.03 0.41 2.63
CA TYR A 22 3.59 -0.86 2.18
C TYR A 22 4.85 -0.61 1.36
N GLY A 23 5.94 -1.26 1.73
CA GLY A 23 7.24 -1.09 1.12
C GLY A 23 8.20 -0.35 2.06
N SER A 24 9.42 -0.11 1.61
CA SER A 24 10.44 0.57 2.39
C SER A 24 10.78 1.92 1.79
N MET A 25 10.94 2.93 2.65
CA MET A 25 11.40 4.25 2.19
C MET A 25 12.84 4.23 1.64
N ALA A 26 13.58 3.15 1.87
CA ALA A 26 14.88 2.96 1.25
C ALA A 26 14.77 2.53 -0.22
N ASP A 27 13.60 2.04 -0.64
CA ASP A 27 13.33 1.69 -2.02
C ASP A 27 12.82 2.90 -2.80
N PRO A 28 12.95 2.91 -4.14
CA PRO A 28 12.50 4.06 -4.93
C PRO A 28 11.00 4.26 -4.96
N PHE A 29 10.20 3.27 -4.57
CA PHE A 29 8.76 3.35 -4.58
C PHE A 29 8.17 2.75 -3.32
N VAL A 30 7.04 3.32 -2.88
CA VAL A 30 6.23 2.78 -1.78
C VAL A 30 4.77 2.89 -2.17
N VAL A 31 3.92 2.15 -1.46
CA VAL A 31 2.47 2.23 -1.65
C VAL A 31 1.84 2.73 -0.36
N LYS A 32 0.92 3.68 -0.51
CA LYS A 32 0.07 4.16 0.56
C LYS A 32 -1.35 3.67 0.29
N MET A 33 -1.94 3.01 1.27
CA MET A 33 -3.31 2.54 1.17
C MET A 33 -4.16 3.25 2.22
N GLU A 34 -5.30 3.78 1.80
CA GLU A 34 -6.25 4.43 2.70
C GLU A 34 -7.54 3.63 2.75
N ILE A 35 -7.94 3.21 3.95
CA ILE A 35 -9.19 2.52 4.17
C ILE A 35 -10.31 3.58 4.14
N LYS A 36 -11.11 3.56 3.08
CA LYS A 36 -12.18 4.55 2.90
C LYS A 36 -13.46 4.16 3.59
N THR A 37 -13.79 2.87 3.58
CA THR A 37 -14.97 2.35 4.25
C THR A 37 -14.64 1.04 4.92
N THR A 38 -15.43 0.71 5.95
CA THR A 38 -15.36 -0.59 6.60
C THR A 38 -16.74 -1.24 6.51
N LYS A 39 -16.77 -2.56 6.65
CA LYS A 39 -18.01 -3.29 6.76
C LYS A 39 -17.98 -4.18 7.99
N THR A 40 -19.15 -4.42 8.57
CA THR A 40 -19.27 -5.29 9.72
C THR A 40 -19.52 -6.71 9.26
N VAL A 41 -18.65 -7.62 9.68
CA VAL A 41 -18.86 -9.04 9.46
C VAL A 41 -19.40 -9.62 10.75
N SER A 42 -20.62 -10.18 10.69
CA SER A 42 -21.28 -10.75 11.84
C SER A 42 -21.05 -12.25 11.89
N GLY A 43 -20.38 -12.71 12.94
CA GLY A 43 -20.33 -14.11 13.30
C GLY A 43 -21.41 -14.43 14.32
N LYS A 44 -21.38 -15.66 14.84
CA LYS A 44 -22.43 -16.14 15.74
C LYS A 44 -22.52 -15.32 17.02
N ASP A 45 -21.41 -14.82 17.54
CA ASP A 45 -21.33 -14.00 18.75
C ASP A 45 -20.38 -12.82 18.61
N THR A 46 -20.00 -12.48 17.38
CA THR A 46 -19.01 -11.44 17.15
C THR A 46 -19.40 -10.51 16.02
N HIS A 47 -19.09 -9.23 16.23
CA HIS A 47 -19.20 -8.21 15.19
C HIS A 47 -17.78 -7.67 14.98
N THR A 48 -17.21 -7.89 13.79
CA THR A 48 -15.88 -7.44 13.46
C THR A 48 -15.96 -6.47 12.29
N GLU A 49 -15.36 -5.31 12.46
CA GLU A 49 -15.21 -4.37 11.36
C GLU A 49 -13.98 -4.72 10.53
N VAL A 50 -14.18 -4.88 9.23
CA VAL A 50 -13.09 -5.17 8.29
C VAL A 50 -13.06 -4.09 7.22
N ALA A 51 -11.86 -3.85 6.68
CA ALA A 51 -11.68 -2.89 5.60
C ALA A 51 -12.49 -3.34 4.38
N ASP A 52 -13.27 -2.45 3.81
CA ASP A 52 -14.08 -2.71 2.62
C ASP A 52 -13.47 -2.06 1.39
N LYS A 53 -13.57 -0.74 1.27
CA LYS A 53 -13.00 -0.02 0.13
C LYS A 53 -11.69 0.61 0.52
N ILE A 54 -10.66 0.34 -0.27
CA ILE A 54 -9.30 0.81 0.00
C ILE A 54 -8.78 1.51 -1.25
N ARG A 55 -8.32 2.74 -1.06
CA ARG A 55 -7.65 3.49 -2.11
C ARG A 55 -6.16 3.20 -2.03
N ILE A 56 -5.58 2.85 -3.17
CA ILE A 56 -4.17 2.50 -3.29
C ILE A 56 -3.47 3.56 -4.11
N GLN A 57 -2.35 4.08 -3.58
CA GLN A 57 -1.54 5.09 -4.26
C GLN A 57 -0.11 4.61 -4.34
N LEU A 58 0.43 4.54 -5.56
CA LEU A 58 1.85 4.26 -5.77
C LEU A 58 2.61 5.58 -5.74
N LEU A 59 3.61 5.67 -4.85
CA LEU A 59 4.36 6.89 -4.63
C LEU A 59 5.83 6.66 -4.91
N THR A 60 6.51 7.71 -5.44
CA THR A 60 7.96 7.74 -5.48
C THR A 60 8.48 8.27 -4.14
N THR A 61 9.62 7.74 -3.71
CA THR A 61 10.29 8.20 -2.49
C THR A 61 11.26 9.36 -2.74
N ASP A 62 11.39 9.80 -3.98
CA ASP A 62 12.31 10.87 -4.36
C ASP A 62 11.88 12.19 -3.69
N PRO A 63 12.71 12.76 -2.79
CA PRO A 63 12.37 14.00 -2.11
C PRO A 63 12.37 15.24 -3.02
N ASN A 64 12.98 15.13 -4.20
CA ASN A 64 13.05 16.23 -5.15
C ASN A 64 11.80 16.36 -6.01
N VAL A 65 10.90 15.39 -5.92
CA VAL A 65 9.63 15.40 -6.66
C VAL A 65 8.58 16.10 -5.80
N SER A 66 7.83 17.03 -6.38
CA SER A 66 6.78 17.75 -5.65
C SER A 66 5.70 16.77 -5.17
N PRO A 67 5.02 17.05 -4.04
CA PRO A 67 4.02 16.12 -3.49
C PRO A 67 2.95 15.69 -4.48
N LYS A 68 2.51 16.56 -5.36
CA LYS A 68 1.51 16.24 -6.37
C LYS A 68 2.03 15.24 -7.41
N ARG A 69 3.33 15.31 -7.72
CA ARG A 69 3.95 14.42 -8.70
C ARG A 69 4.49 13.15 -8.09
N GLN A 70 4.53 13.05 -6.76
CA GLN A 70 4.95 11.84 -6.09
C GLN A 70 3.94 10.70 -6.29
N ILE A 71 2.68 11.02 -6.52
CA ILE A 71 1.65 10.01 -6.77
C ILE A 71 1.73 9.59 -8.23
N LEU A 72 2.19 8.35 -8.46
CA LEU A 72 2.41 7.82 -9.80
C LEU A 72 1.21 7.05 -10.32
N LYS A 73 0.44 6.43 -9.43
CA LYS A 73 -0.70 5.61 -9.81
C LYS A 73 -1.70 5.55 -8.68
N VAL A 74 -2.99 5.53 -9.00
CA VAL A 74 -4.07 5.47 -8.02
C VAL A 74 -5.06 4.41 -8.48
N GLY A 75 -5.58 3.65 -7.54
CA GLY A 75 -6.63 2.67 -7.80
C GLY A 75 -7.40 2.36 -6.54
N ASP A 76 -8.53 1.70 -6.70
CA ASP A 76 -9.38 1.29 -5.59
C ASP A 76 -9.56 -0.23 -5.64
N ARG A 77 -9.60 -0.85 -4.47
CA ARG A 77 -9.84 -2.30 -4.35
C ARG A 77 -10.75 -2.54 -3.15
N GLU A 78 -11.42 -3.68 -3.20
CA GLU A 78 -12.27 -4.11 -2.10
C GLU A 78 -11.54 -5.18 -1.30
N GLY A 79 -11.42 -4.96 0.01
CA GLY A 79 -10.76 -5.87 0.93
C GLY A 79 -9.25 -5.69 0.97
N ILE A 80 -8.68 -6.00 2.16
CA ILE A 80 -7.25 -5.76 2.42
C ILE A 80 -6.34 -6.66 1.58
N PHE A 81 -6.74 -7.92 1.35
CA PHE A 81 -5.90 -8.85 0.61
C PHE A 81 -5.78 -8.46 -0.86
N MET A 82 -6.89 -8.03 -1.47
CA MET A 82 -6.86 -7.54 -2.85
C MET A 82 -6.02 -6.27 -2.97
N ALA A 83 -6.12 -5.40 -1.97
CA ALA A 83 -5.31 -4.19 -1.92
C ALA A 83 -3.83 -4.51 -1.81
N LEU A 84 -3.45 -5.43 -0.93
CA LEU A 84 -2.05 -5.83 -0.75
C LEU A 84 -1.49 -6.50 -2.00
N ASP A 85 -2.25 -7.38 -2.64
CA ASP A 85 -1.82 -8.03 -3.89
C ASP A 85 -1.60 -7.02 -5.00
N THR A 86 -2.51 -6.05 -5.12
CA THR A 86 -2.38 -4.98 -6.11
C THR A 86 -1.15 -4.12 -5.82
N ALA A 87 -0.94 -3.77 -4.55
CA ALA A 87 0.22 -2.99 -4.13
C ALA A 87 1.53 -3.70 -4.45
N CYS A 88 1.59 -4.99 -4.15
CA CYS A 88 2.76 -5.82 -4.44
C CYS A 88 3.05 -5.83 -5.94
N PHE A 89 2.03 -6.06 -6.75
CA PHE A 89 2.15 -6.07 -8.20
C PHE A 89 2.67 -4.72 -8.74
N TRP A 90 2.11 -3.62 -8.26
CA TRP A 90 2.54 -2.29 -8.68
C TRP A 90 3.99 -2.01 -8.31
N LEU A 91 4.40 -2.40 -7.10
CA LEU A 91 5.79 -2.22 -6.66
C LEU A 91 6.76 -3.06 -7.49
N ASP A 92 6.40 -4.31 -7.77
CA ASP A 92 7.23 -5.18 -8.62
C ASP A 92 7.40 -4.59 -10.02
N ARG A 93 6.31 -4.11 -10.61
CA ARG A 93 6.35 -3.50 -11.93
C ARG A 93 7.17 -2.23 -11.96
N ALA A 94 6.96 -1.34 -10.99
CA ALA A 94 7.67 -0.07 -10.93
C ALA A 94 9.17 -0.29 -10.73
N THR A 95 9.54 -1.22 -9.86
CA THR A 95 10.94 -1.54 -9.60
C THR A 95 11.60 -2.15 -10.84
N GLU A 96 10.90 -3.04 -11.53
CA GLU A 96 11.39 -3.64 -12.75
C GLU A 96 11.63 -2.62 -13.85
N GLU A 97 10.66 -1.72 -14.05
CA GLU A 97 10.78 -0.65 -15.05
C GLU A 97 11.92 0.30 -14.73
N ALA A 98 12.12 0.63 -13.45
CA ALA A 98 13.22 1.48 -13.03
C ALA A 98 14.57 0.80 -13.27
N SER A 99 14.67 -0.50 -13.02
CA SER A 99 15.89 -1.27 -13.31
C SER A 99 16.21 -1.30 -14.80
N LYS A 100 15.20 -1.48 -15.64
CA LYS A 100 15.39 -1.45 -17.09
C LYS A 100 15.85 -0.09 -17.58
N ALA A 101 15.30 0.98 -17.02
CA ALA A 101 15.72 2.33 -17.37
C ALA A 101 17.17 2.60 -16.97
N ALA A 102 17.61 2.03 -15.84
CA ALA A 102 18.98 2.19 -15.37
C ALA A 102 19.99 1.42 -16.21
N GLU A 103 19.56 0.37 -16.93
CA GLU A 103 20.44 -0.44 -17.78
C GLU A 103 20.67 0.18 -19.16
N LEU A 104 19.93 1.20 -19.50
CA LEU A 104 20.10 1.93 -20.75
C LEU A 104 21.16 3.05 -20.59
#